data_2de4e09516251d60b9e4753252eb0872
#
_entry.id   2de4e09516251d60b9e4753252eb0872
#
_cell.length_a   1.000
_cell.length_b   1.000
_cell.length_c   1.000
_cell.angle_alpha   90.00
_cell.angle_beta   90.00
_cell.angle_gamma   90.00
#
_symmetry.space_group_name_H-M   'P 1'
#
loop_
_entity.id
_entity.type
_entity.pdbx_description
1 polymer ?
#
loop_
_entity_poly.entity_id
_entity_poly.type
_entity_poly.pdbx_seq_one_letter_code
_entity_poly.pdbx_strand_id
1 'polypeptide(L)'
;MHQPSAGSSQKQKEVAQAITNELASCGIKMVASLPDNWVAELIEELERDERFTHVPVNREESAIGLCSGAFMGAMGSAALMGASGLMTVIYAITKINYSYEIPMLILTTLRGAPGDHHKHHISNGLYLLPVLDAISLPYMIIDDPKDIKLISRAYHHSRTFSRPVV
;
A
#
# COMPACT_ATOMS: atom_id res chain seq x y z
N MET A 1 10.21 4.98 -24.37
CA MET A 1 8.90 4.78 -23.66
C MET A 1 8.27 3.52 -24.26
N HIS A 2 8.22 2.45 -23.49
CA HIS A 2 7.57 1.21 -23.95
C HIS A 2 6.10 1.33 -23.56
N GLN A 3 5.20 1.49 -24.55
CA GLN A 3 3.77 1.41 -24.29
C GLN A 3 3.43 -0.05 -23.97
N PRO A 4 2.73 -0.33 -22.86
CA PRO A 4 2.29 -1.69 -22.57
C PRO A 4 1.36 -2.18 -23.69
N SER A 5 1.49 -3.45 -24.05
CA SER A 5 0.58 -4.07 -25.01
C SER A 5 -0.86 -4.06 -24.47
N ALA A 6 -1.88 -3.99 -25.34
CA ALA A 6 -3.28 -3.93 -24.92
C ALA A 6 -3.69 -5.05 -23.94
N GLY A 7 -3.12 -6.25 -24.05
CA GLY A 7 -3.34 -7.36 -23.12
C GLY A 7 -2.69 -7.16 -21.74
N SER A 8 -1.59 -6.39 -21.66
CA SER A 8 -0.96 -6.03 -20.38
C SER A 8 -1.82 -5.05 -19.59
N SER A 9 -2.40 -4.05 -20.26
CA SER A 9 -3.30 -3.07 -19.63
C SER A 9 -4.58 -3.71 -19.08
N GLN A 10 -5.18 -4.66 -19.82
CA GLN A 10 -6.39 -5.33 -19.35
C GLN A 10 -6.14 -6.18 -18.08
N LYS A 11 -5.03 -6.91 -18.04
CA LYS A 11 -4.64 -7.69 -16.85
C LYS A 11 -4.38 -6.80 -15.63
N GLN A 12 -3.77 -5.63 -15.83
CA GLN A 12 -3.53 -4.67 -14.75
C GLN A 12 -4.84 -4.13 -14.16
N LYS A 13 -5.83 -3.83 -15.01
CA LYS A 13 -7.18 -3.41 -14.58
C LYS A 13 -7.90 -4.51 -13.77
N GLU A 14 -7.84 -5.75 -14.22
CA GLU A 14 -8.43 -6.88 -13.49
C GLU A 14 -7.80 -7.05 -12.11
N VAL A 15 -6.49 -6.89 -11.99
CA VAL A 15 -5.78 -6.92 -10.71
C VAL A 15 -6.18 -5.73 -9.83
N ALA A 16 -6.25 -4.51 -10.38
CA ALA A 16 -6.67 -3.32 -9.66
C ALA A 16 -8.09 -3.50 -9.08
N GLN A 17 -9.02 -4.00 -9.91
CA GLN A 17 -10.39 -4.28 -9.49
C GLN A 17 -10.47 -5.38 -8.41
N ALA A 18 -9.64 -6.42 -8.51
CA ALA A 18 -9.58 -7.45 -7.48
C ALA A 18 -9.07 -6.89 -6.14
N ILE A 19 -8.06 -6.01 -6.19
CA ILE A 19 -7.54 -5.32 -5.00
C ILE A 19 -8.61 -4.42 -4.37
N THR A 20 -9.30 -3.59 -5.16
CA THR A 20 -10.36 -2.71 -4.63
C THR A 20 -11.51 -3.51 -4.02
N ASN A 21 -11.89 -4.63 -4.62
CA ASN A 21 -12.91 -5.52 -4.04
C ASN A 21 -12.45 -6.10 -2.69
N GLU A 22 -11.19 -6.49 -2.58
CA GLU A 22 -10.65 -7.01 -1.32
C GLU A 22 -10.58 -5.93 -0.23
N LEU A 23 -10.17 -4.71 -0.58
CA LEU A 23 -10.19 -3.54 0.33
C LEU A 23 -11.61 -3.23 0.82
N ALA A 24 -12.59 -3.25 -0.08
CA ALA A 24 -14.00 -3.02 0.27
C ALA A 24 -14.53 -4.12 1.20
N SER A 25 -14.14 -5.37 1.00
CA SER A 25 -14.52 -6.50 1.85
C SER A 25 -14.00 -6.36 3.29
N CYS A 26 -12.88 -5.66 3.47
CA CYS A 26 -12.32 -5.31 4.78
C CYS A 26 -13.04 -4.14 5.47
N GLY A 27 -14.01 -3.50 4.82
CA GLY A 27 -14.67 -2.30 5.34
C GLY A 27 -13.83 -1.04 5.22
N ILE A 28 -12.81 -1.04 4.37
CA ILE A 28 -12.01 0.15 4.07
C ILE A 28 -12.89 1.12 3.27
N LYS A 29 -12.94 2.37 3.70
CA LYS A 29 -13.72 3.45 3.09
C LYS A 29 -12.86 4.58 2.56
N MET A 30 -11.63 4.73 3.05
CA MET A 30 -10.70 5.77 2.62
C MET A 30 -9.37 5.16 2.21
N VAL A 31 -8.85 5.60 1.08
CA VAL A 31 -7.48 5.28 0.66
C VAL A 31 -6.72 6.58 0.43
N ALA A 32 -5.66 6.81 1.20
CA ALA A 32 -4.75 7.93 1.00
C ALA A 32 -3.56 7.48 0.17
N SER A 33 -3.28 8.13 -0.97
CA SER A 33 -2.22 7.69 -1.86
C SER A 33 -1.29 8.80 -2.32
N LEU A 34 -0.01 8.44 -2.52
CA LEU A 34 0.91 9.21 -3.34
C LEU A 34 1.04 8.53 -4.71
N PRO A 35 0.80 9.26 -5.84
CA PRO A 35 0.89 8.67 -7.17
C PRO A 35 2.27 8.08 -7.48
N ASP A 36 2.25 6.88 -8.03
CA ASP A 36 3.42 6.15 -8.51
C ASP A 36 3.02 5.37 -9.78
N ASN A 37 3.90 5.28 -10.76
CA ASN A 37 3.60 4.64 -12.05
C ASN A 37 3.13 3.18 -11.94
N TRP A 38 3.57 2.46 -10.91
CA TRP A 38 3.23 1.04 -10.73
C TRP A 38 1.88 0.83 -10.04
N VAL A 39 1.34 1.86 -9.41
CA VAL A 39 0.01 1.82 -8.78
C VAL A 39 -1.02 2.70 -9.50
N ALA A 40 -0.68 3.25 -10.66
CA ALA A 40 -1.53 4.17 -11.41
C ALA A 40 -2.91 3.56 -11.73
N GLU A 41 -2.95 2.32 -12.25
CA GLU A 41 -4.21 1.63 -12.56
C GLU A 41 -5.07 1.40 -11.30
N LEU A 42 -4.44 1.12 -10.16
CA LEU A 42 -5.15 0.98 -8.89
C LEU A 42 -5.71 2.32 -8.40
N ILE A 43 -4.96 3.41 -8.56
CA ILE A 43 -5.43 4.75 -8.23
C ILE A 43 -6.61 5.13 -9.11
N GLU A 44 -6.54 4.91 -10.42
CA GLU A 44 -7.66 5.17 -11.33
C GLU A 44 -8.91 4.36 -10.98
N GLU A 45 -8.76 3.13 -10.55
CA GLU A 45 -9.88 2.30 -10.10
C GLU A 45 -10.49 2.83 -8.81
N LEU A 46 -9.65 3.22 -7.82
CA LEU A 46 -10.11 3.82 -6.57
C LEU A 46 -10.84 5.16 -6.78
N GLU A 47 -10.45 5.95 -7.77
CA GLU A 47 -11.11 7.22 -8.12
C GLU A 47 -12.50 7.03 -8.75
N ARG A 48 -12.71 5.90 -9.45
CA ARG A 48 -13.98 5.57 -10.09
C ARG A 48 -14.95 4.84 -9.18
N ASP A 49 -14.44 4.21 -8.13
CA ASP A 49 -15.23 3.34 -7.25
C ASP A 49 -15.84 4.15 -6.09
N GLU A 50 -17.14 4.40 -6.17
CA GLU A 50 -17.91 5.16 -5.18
C GLU A 50 -17.89 4.55 -3.76
N ARG A 51 -17.38 3.33 -3.59
CA ARG A 51 -17.23 2.71 -2.28
C ARG A 51 -16.13 3.37 -1.45
N PHE A 52 -15.22 4.12 -2.11
CA PHE A 52 -14.05 4.71 -1.48
C PHE A 52 -14.05 6.24 -1.57
N THR A 53 -13.52 6.87 -0.53
CA THR A 53 -13.01 8.23 -0.59
C THR A 53 -11.51 8.14 -0.89
N HIS A 54 -11.11 8.40 -2.13
CA HIS A 54 -9.70 8.48 -2.50
C HIS A 54 -9.15 9.86 -2.17
N VAL A 55 -8.03 9.92 -1.44
CA VAL A 55 -7.38 11.17 -1.03
C VAL A 55 -5.95 11.19 -1.55
N PRO A 56 -5.67 11.89 -2.67
CA PRO A 56 -4.31 12.09 -3.12
C PRO A 56 -3.56 13.00 -2.13
N VAL A 57 -2.33 12.62 -1.80
CA VAL A 57 -1.47 13.38 -0.91
C VAL A 57 -0.22 13.87 -1.64
N ASN A 58 0.42 14.91 -1.12
CA ASN A 58 1.67 15.45 -1.67
C ASN A 58 2.93 14.92 -0.98
N ARG A 59 2.76 14.17 0.12
CA ARG A 59 3.83 13.50 0.88
C ARG A 59 3.29 12.23 1.50
N GLU A 60 4.11 11.20 1.55
CA GLU A 60 3.71 9.90 2.08
C GLU A 60 3.39 9.96 3.59
N GLU A 61 4.08 10.82 4.36
CA GLU A 61 3.77 11.01 5.78
C GLU A 61 2.36 11.55 5.99
N SER A 62 1.83 12.31 5.03
CA SER A 62 0.44 12.78 5.09
C SER A 62 -0.54 11.62 4.99
N ALA A 63 -0.24 10.59 4.18
CA ALA A 63 -1.06 9.38 4.11
C ALA A 63 -1.08 8.64 5.46
N ILE A 64 0.08 8.52 6.12
CA ILE A 64 0.18 7.92 7.45
C ILE A 64 -0.66 8.71 8.47
N GLY A 65 -0.55 10.04 8.45
CA GLY A 65 -1.33 10.91 9.34
C GLY A 65 -2.84 10.81 9.12
N LEU A 66 -3.27 10.88 7.84
CA LEU A 66 -4.70 10.76 7.47
C LEU A 66 -5.29 9.41 7.87
N CYS A 67 -4.61 8.31 7.55
CA CYS A 67 -5.08 6.97 7.91
C CYS A 67 -5.11 6.75 9.43
N SER A 68 -4.14 7.32 10.16
CA SER A 68 -4.14 7.29 11.62
C SER A 68 -5.33 8.07 12.20
N GLY A 69 -5.61 9.27 11.66
CA GLY A 69 -6.79 10.06 12.03
C GLY A 69 -8.11 9.36 11.69
N ALA A 70 -8.19 8.72 10.51
CA ALA A 70 -9.36 7.94 10.11
C ALA A 70 -9.64 6.79 11.10
N PHE A 71 -8.59 6.08 11.53
CA PHE A 71 -8.72 5.05 12.57
C PHE A 71 -9.29 5.61 13.88
N MET A 72 -8.78 6.76 14.35
CA MET A 72 -9.29 7.43 15.55
C MET A 72 -10.75 7.86 15.38
N GLY A 73 -11.18 8.18 14.14
CA GLY A 73 -12.56 8.46 13.78
C GLY A 73 -13.41 7.21 13.49
N ALA A 74 -12.92 6.00 13.82
CA ALA A 74 -13.57 4.72 13.56
C ALA A 74 -13.84 4.42 12.07
N MET A 75 -13.06 5.00 11.17
CA MET A 75 -13.14 4.77 9.72
C MET A 75 -12.05 3.79 9.28
N GLY A 76 -12.45 2.77 8.51
CA GLY A 76 -11.51 1.86 7.83
C GLY A 76 -10.73 2.59 6.74
N SER A 77 -9.40 2.51 6.78
CA SER A 77 -8.53 3.19 5.81
C SER A 77 -7.29 2.37 5.46
N ALA A 78 -6.70 2.70 4.32
CA ALA A 78 -5.42 2.17 3.87
C ALA A 78 -4.54 3.28 3.26
N ALA A 79 -3.23 3.16 3.43
CA ALA A 79 -2.26 4.00 2.74
C ALA A 79 -1.72 3.27 1.51
N LEU A 80 -1.54 3.97 0.38
CA LEU A 80 -1.01 3.44 -0.87
C LEU A 80 0.14 4.31 -1.36
N MET A 81 1.32 3.71 -1.56
CA MET A 81 2.51 4.44 -1.97
C MET A 81 3.53 3.54 -2.66
N GLY A 82 4.49 4.12 -3.35
CA GLY A 82 5.61 3.38 -3.90
C GLY A 82 6.62 2.94 -2.84
N ALA A 83 7.48 1.97 -3.18
CA ALA A 83 8.53 1.45 -2.28
C ALA A 83 9.44 2.55 -1.71
N SER A 84 9.82 3.54 -2.53
CA SER A 84 10.64 4.68 -2.07
C SER A 84 9.92 5.51 -1.02
N GLY A 85 8.62 5.72 -1.21
CA GLY A 85 7.79 6.45 -0.27
C GLY A 85 7.65 5.74 1.07
N LEU A 86 7.50 4.40 1.05
CA LEU A 86 7.47 3.63 2.29
C LEU A 86 8.76 3.79 3.10
N MET A 87 9.91 3.90 2.44
CA MET A 87 11.18 4.16 3.13
C MET A 87 11.22 5.53 3.82
N THR A 88 10.54 6.54 3.29
CA THR A 88 10.51 7.88 3.88
C THR A 88 9.64 7.97 5.14
N VAL A 89 8.62 7.13 5.27
CA VAL A 89 7.64 7.17 6.37
C VAL A 89 7.97 6.32 7.58
N ILE A 90 9.12 5.66 7.61
CA ILE A 90 9.55 4.81 8.74
C ILE A 90 9.47 5.57 10.06
N TYR A 91 9.91 6.83 10.09
CA TYR A 91 9.82 7.65 11.28
C TYR A 91 8.37 7.96 11.68
N ALA A 92 7.50 8.29 10.72
CA ALA A 92 6.08 8.54 11.00
C ALA A 92 5.40 7.29 11.57
N ILE A 93 5.65 6.11 10.97
CA ILE A 93 5.12 4.83 11.44
C ILE A 93 5.57 4.54 12.88
N THR A 94 6.87 4.66 13.17
CA THR A 94 7.41 4.35 14.49
C THR A 94 6.95 5.36 15.56
N LYS A 95 6.79 6.64 15.18
CA LYS A 95 6.36 7.70 16.12
C LYS A 95 4.85 7.76 16.33
N ILE A 96 4.06 7.50 15.30
CA ILE A 96 2.59 7.58 15.42
C ILE A 96 2.03 6.19 15.71
N ASN A 97 2.16 5.28 14.74
CA ASN A 97 1.44 4.02 14.82
C ASN A 97 1.94 3.11 15.93
N TYR A 98 3.27 3.03 16.13
CA TYR A 98 3.82 2.19 17.20
C TYR A 98 3.59 2.78 18.60
N SER A 99 3.77 4.10 18.74
CA SER A 99 3.63 4.74 20.07
C SER A 99 2.18 4.79 20.55
N TYR A 100 1.22 4.90 19.64
CA TYR A 100 -0.21 5.01 19.97
C TYR A 100 -1.00 3.75 19.64
N GLU A 101 -0.32 2.66 19.25
CA GLU A 101 -0.94 1.37 18.90
C GLU A 101 -2.03 1.49 17.83
N ILE A 102 -1.75 2.31 16.81
CA ILE A 102 -2.68 2.56 15.71
C ILE A 102 -2.45 1.53 14.59
N PRO A 103 -3.39 0.61 14.35
CA PRO A 103 -3.31 -0.32 13.23
C PRO A 103 -3.46 0.41 11.89
N MET A 104 -2.79 -0.10 10.86
CA MET A 104 -2.87 0.45 9.50
C MET A 104 -2.54 -0.63 8.48
N LEU A 105 -3.29 -0.67 7.38
CA LEU A 105 -2.89 -1.38 6.18
C LEU A 105 -2.12 -0.42 5.28
N ILE A 106 -0.94 -0.82 4.83
CA ILE A 106 -0.12 -0.08 3.87
C ILE A 106 0.08 -0.95 2.64
N LEU A 107 -0.32 -0.47 1.49
CA LEU A 107 -0.04 -1.09 0.20
C LEU A 107 1.16 -0.41 -0.45
N THR A 108 2.12 -1.19 -0.89
CA THR A 108 3.31 -0.67 -1.56
C THR A 108 3.76 -1.56 -2.70
N THR A 109 4.63 -1.04 -3.55
CA THR A 109 5.26 -1.82 -4.61
C THR A 109 6.55 -2.45 -4.11
N LEU A 110 6.88 -3.65 -4.58
CA LEU A 110 8.20 -4.24 -4.40
C LEU A 110 8.97 -4.13 -5.73
N ARG A 111 10.12 -3.45 -5.71
CA ARG A 111 10.94 -3.15 -6.89
C ARG A 111 12.38 -3.59 -6.66
N GLY A 112 13.16 -3.65 -7.75
CA GLY A 112 14.60 -3.94 -7.71
C GLY A 112 14.91 -5.42 -7.52
N ALA A 113 13.98 -6.32 -7.79
CA ALA A 113 14.23 -7.75 -7.88
C ALA A 113 15.10 -8.08 -9.10
N PRO A 114 15.79 -9.25 -9.13
CA PRO A 114 16.50 -9.69 -10.32
C PRO A 114 15.62 -9.68 -11.56
N GLY A 115 16.07 -8.98 -12.62
CA GLY A 115 15.29 -8.74 -13.84
C GLY A 115 14.66 -7.33 -13.93
N ASP A 116 14.69 -6.54 -12.87
CA ASP A 116 14.37 -5.11 -12.96
C ASP A 116 15.55 -4.35 -13.59
N HIS A 117 15.31 -3.67 -14.70
CA HIS A 117 16.35 -2.97 -15.47
C HIS A 117 16.56 -1.51 -15.05
N HIS A 118 15.82 -1.04 -14.06
CA HIS A 118 15.91 0.34 -13.61
C HIS A 118 16.89 0.48 -12.44
N LYS A 119 18.04 1.08 -12.71
CA LYS A 119 19.12 1.25 -11.71
C LYS A 119 18.64 1.88 -10.40
N HIS A 120 17.70 2.83 -10.45
CA HIS A 120 17.18 3.50 -9.25
C HIS A 120 16.23 2.61 -8.41
N HIS A 121 15.78 1.46 -8.93
CA HIS A 121 15.00 0.49 -8.16
C HIS A 121 15.87 -0.44 -7.32
N ILE A 122 17.15 -0.57 -7.64
CA ILE A 122 18.07 -1.52 -6.97
C ILE A 122 18.10 -1.27 -5.46
N SER A 123 18.17 -0.01 -5.03
CA SER A 123 18.17 0.35 -3.60
C SER A 123 16.89 -0.12 -2.88
N ASN A 124 15.74 -0.02 -3.55
CA ASN A 124 14.48 -0.50 -2.97
C ASN A 124 14.50 -2.02 -2.78
N GLY A 125 14.98 -2.78 -3.77
CA GLY A 125 15.11 -4.23 -3.68
C GLY A 125 16.09 -4.70 -2.61
N LEU A 126 17.18 -3.93 -2.40
CA LEU A 126 18.21 -4.28 -1.41
C LEU A 126 17.82 -3.91 0.02
N TYR A 127 17.12 -2.80 0.23
CA TYR A 127 16.99 -2.21 1.56
C TYR A 127 15.57 -2.22 2.11
N LEU A 128 14.53 -2.30 1.28
CA LEU A 128 13.14 -2.19 1.76
C LEU A 128 12.84 -3.27 2.80
N LEU A 129 12.92 -4.54 2.45
CA LEU A 129 12.57 -5.62 3.38
C LEU A 129 13.48 -5.65 4.63
N PRO A 130 14.82 -5.53 4.52
CA PRO A 130 15.68 -5.42 5.69
C PRO A 130 15.34 -4.26 6.64
N VAL A 131 14.88 -3.12 6.12
CA VAL A 131 14.45 -2.00 6.96
C VAL A 131 13.13 -2.31 7.66
N LEU A 132 12.16 -2.94 6.96
CA LEU A 132 10.91 -3.37 7.58
C LEU A 132 11.19 -4.38 8.71
N ASP A 133 12.07 -5.34 8.48
CA ASP A 133 12.52 -6.31 9.50
C ASP A 133 13.18 -5.61 10.70
N ALA A 134 14.06 -4.65 10.45
CA ALA A 134 14.77 -3.92 11.51
C ALA A 134 13.83 -3.14 12.45
N ILE A 135 12.69 -2.66 11.96
CA ILE A 135 11.67 -1.99 12.77
C ILE A 135 10.53 -2.92 13.19
N SER A 136 10.65 -4.22 12.93
CA SER A 136 9.62 -5.23 13.20
C SER A 136 8.25 -4.87 12.59
N LEU A 137 8.26 -4.29 11.37
CA LEU A 137 7.05 -4.00 10.61
C LEU A 137 6.68 -5.21 9.77
N PRO A 138 5.61 -5.95 10.11
CA PRO A 138 5.23 -7.15 9.37
C PRO A 138 4.77 -6.79 7.94
N TYR A 139 5.07 -7.66 7.01
CA TYR A 139 4.66 -7.52 5.62
C TYR A 139 4.24 -8.84 4.99
N MET A 140 3.45 -8.76 3.93
CA MET A 140 3.05 -9.88 3.08
C MET A 140 3.34 -9.53 1.63
N ILE A 141 3.94 -10.47 0.89
CA ILE A 141 4.29 -10.27 -0.52
C ILE A 141 3.21 -10.93 -1.38
N ILE A 142 2.69 -10.19 -2.36
CA ILE A 142 1.72 -10.66 -3.34
C ILE A 142 2.41 -10.70 -4.71
N ASP A 143 2.82 -11.89 -5.12
CA ASP A 143 3.47 -12.12 -6.42
C ASP A 143 2.51 -12.64 -7.49
N ASP A 144 1.36 -13.17 -7.08
CA ASP A 144 0.36 -13.75 -7.96
C ASP A 144 -1.03 -13.17 -7.64
N PRO A 145 -1.86 -12.85 -8.65
CA PRO A 145 -3.22 -12.37 -8.41
C PRO A 145 -4.10 -13.26 -7.51
N LYS A 146 -3.83 -14.57 -7.46
CA LYS A 146 -4.53 -15.50 -6.55
C LYS A 146 -4.25 -15.20 -5.07
N ASP A 147 -3.15 -14.51 -4.75
CA ASP A 147 -2.72 -14.20 -3.40
C ASP A 147 -3.28 -12.84 -2.90
N ILE A 148 -4.13 -12.17 -3.67
CA ILE A 148 -4.75 -10.87 -3.29
C ILE A 148 -5.48 -10.96 -1.95
N LYS A 149 -6.00 -12.12 -1.56
CA LYS A 149 -6.59 -12.37 -0.23
C LYS A 149 -5.61 -12.15 0.95
N LEU A 150 -4.31 -12.04 0.69
CA LEU A 150 -3.36 -11.63 1.71
C LEU A 150 -3.61 -10.21 2.21
N ILE A 151 -4.27 -9.36 1.40
CA ILE A 151 -4.69 -8.01 1.81
C ILE A 151 -5.63 -8.07 3.03
N SER A 152 -6.69 -8.87 2.97
CA SER A 152 -7.59 -9.03 4.11
C SER A 152 -6.90 -9.66 5.32
N ARG A 153 -6.00 -10.61 5.10
CA ARG A 153 -5.20 -11.20 6.19
C ARG A 153 -4.30 -10.16 6.84
N ALA A 154 -3.60 -9.32 6.05
CA ALA A 154 -2.78 -8.22 6.55
C ALA A 154 -3.62 -7.20 7.33
N TYR A 155 -4.79 -6.82 6.80
CA TYR A 155 -5.72 -5.93 7.47
C TYR A 155 -6.16 -6.47 8.83
N HIS A 156 -6.63 -7.72 8.90
CA HIS A 156 -7.05 -8.34 10.15
C HIS A 156 -5.88 -8.49 11.13
N HIS A 157 -4.70 -8.86 10.63
CA HIS A 157 -3.50 -8.94 11.46
C HIS A 157 -3.17 -7.58 12.10
N SER A 158 -3.21 -6.49 11.31
CA SER A 158 -2.97 -5.14 11.83
C SER A 158 -3.93 -4.78 12.96
N ARG A 159 -5.21 -5.12 12.80
CA ARG A 159 -6.26 -4.84 13.80
C ARG A 159 -6.08 -5.67 15.08
N THR A 160 -5.69 -6.94 14.95
CA THR A 160 -5.49 -7.84 16.10
C THR A 160 -4.30 -7.41 16.95
N PHE A 161 -3.22 -6.95 16.33
CA PHE A 161 -1.99 -6.59 17.02
C PHE A 161 -1.84 -5.09 17.27
N SER A 162 -2.81 -4.27 16.84
CA SER A 162 -2.76 -2.80 16.94
C SER A 162 -1.46 -2.23 16.36
N ARG A 163 -1.05 -2.75 15.20
CA ARG A 163 0.20 -2.39 14.52
C ARG A 163 -0.04 -2.25 13.01
N PRO A 164 0.74 -1.42 12.30
CA PRO A 164 0.74 -1.41 10.85
C PRO A 164 1.19 -2.74 10.27
N VAL A 165 0.69 -3.05 9.07
CA VAL A 165 1.13 -4.18 8.22
C VAL A 165 1.24 -3.69 6.78
N VAL A 166 2.30 -4.14 6.08
CA VAL A 166 2.56 -3.83 4.66
C VAL A 166 2.20 -5.03 3.79
#